data_7c9dd18bfb537a635494f49f7987fa85
#
_entry.id   7c9dd18bfb537a635494f49f7987fa85
#
_cell.length_a   1.000
_cell.length_b   1.000
_cell.length_c   1.000
_cell.angle_alpha   90.00
_cell.angle_beta   90.00
_cell.angle_gamma   90.00
#
_symmetry.space_group_name_H-M   'P 1'
#
loop_
_entity.id
_entity.type
_entity.pdbx_description
1 polymer ?
#
loop_
_entity_poly.entity_id
_entity_poly.type
_entity_poly.pdbx_seq_one_letter_code
_entity_poly.pdbx_strand_id
1 'polypeptide(L)'
;MVTETYNPLTDDTYVQARAGLAATRATGCPVSEMAPGLMLVTTHEATRQALLDHASLSSAGNFILHTGSEALPSLISQSDPPEHTFLRGVLRPAFQRKAMVNALPWIGELADALIDRLPAGGPADIVTDLAMPLTSSVIGRLVGIPEADWSYVSRLCLDLSAQVPGDIFAIPTWTELEGYLTRLTIARRTQPDKADDILTRLVTAEDNGRGLTDREVAFHIFQVVVAGLESTAYTIGWTVYHLLVQRARWEELLADGSLIASARNEGLRHCTAIQWVMRKAVADTTIDGVAVPAGSRVVISLESANLDETEFGSDAAEFDLHRGNSRKHFAFGHGIHLCLGSELSQIEITSILERLLDRMPGLRLADGFTPQDAGGALFRGLRHLPVVW
;
A
#
# COMPACT_ATOMS: atom_id res chain seq x y z
N MET A 1 28.16 -23.50 4.55
CA MET A 1 27.51 -22.55 5.49
C MET A 1 26.08 -22.44 5.03
N VAL A 2 25.11 -22.81 5.85
CA VAL A 2 23.69 -22.54 5.56
C VAL A 2 23.57 -21.03 5.72
N THR A 3 23.41 -20.29 4.62
CA THR A 3 23.09 -18.85 4.68
C THR A 3 21.70 -18.77 5.31
N GLU A 4 21.62 -18.12 6.47
CA GLU A 4 20.37 -17.89 7.16
C GLU A 4 19.42 -17.14 6.21
N THR A 5 18.21 -17.67 5.99
CA THR A 5 17.23 -17.04 5.11
C THR A 5 16.78 -15.72 5.76
N TYR A 6 16.80 -14.61 4.99
CA TYR A 6 16.36 -13.32 5.49
C TYR A 6 14.90 -13.36 5.95
N ASN A 7 14.61 -12.72 7.08
CA ASN A 7 13.26 -12.61 7.63
C ASN A 7 12.67 -11.19 7.38
N PRO A 8 11.77 -10.99 6.41
CA PRO A 8 11.19 -9.67 6.11
C PRO A 8 10.16 -9.18 7.14
N LEU A 9 9.87 -9.96 8.17
CA LEU A 9 8.96 -9.57 9.26
C LEU A 9 9.67 -8.75 10.35
N THR A 10 10.97 -8.52 10.20
CA THR A 10 11.78 -7.67 11.09
C THR A 10 11.69 -6.20 10.68
N ASP A 11 11.90 -5.30 11.64
CA ASP A 11 11.96 -3.85 11.40
C ASP A 11 13.37 -3.42 10.99
N ASP A 12 13.84 -3.96 9.86
CA ASP A 12 15.15 -3.60 9.30
C ASP A 12 15.04 -2.33 8.46
N THR A 13 16.18 -1.62 8.33
CA THR A 13 16.26 -0.50 7.40
C THR A 13 16.05 -0.94 5.95
N TYR A 14 15.60 -0.01 5.10
CA TYR A 14 15.42 -0.23 3.66
C TYR A 14 16.64 -0.91 2.99
N VAL A 15 17.86 -0.46 3.34
CA VAL A 15 19.10 -1.02 2.78
C VAL A 15 19.35 -2.44 3.26
N GLN A 16 19.13 -2.71 4.56
CA GLN A 16 19.33 -4.05 5.14
C GLN A 16 18.33 -5.06 4.56
N ALA A 17 17.06 -4.68 4.46
CA ALA A 17 16.02 -5.52 3.89
C ALA A 17 16.33 -5.91 2.43
N ARG A 18 16.70 -4.95 1.61
CA ARG A 18 17.08 -5.20 0.20
C ARG A 18 18.29 -6.10 0.06
N ALA A 19 19.33 -5.87 0.86
CA ALA A 19 20.51 -6.71 0.87
C ALA A 19 20.18 -8.16 1.27
N GLY A 20 19.36 -8.34 2.31
CA GLY A 20 18.91 -9.66 2.78
C GLY A 20 18.06 -10.40 1.74
N LEU A 21 17.11 -9.71 1.10
CA LEU A 21 16.27 -10.27 0.04
C LEU A 21 17.09 -10.62 -1.22
N ALA A 22 18.04 -9.77 -1.62
CA ALA A 22 18.94 -10.05 -2.74
C ALA A 22 19.84 -11.27 -2.47
N ALA A 23 20.40 -11.38 -1.25
CA ALA A 23 21.17 -12.54 -0.84
C ALA A 23 20.33 -13.84 -0.86
N THR A 24 19.06 -13.76 -0.44
CA THR A 24 18.13 -14.89 -0.49
C THR A 24 17.84 -15.30 -1.94
N ARG A 25 17.54 -14.37 -2.85
CA ARG A 25 17.35 -14.66 -4.29
C ARG A 25 18.60 -15.29 -4.92
N ALA A 26 19.78 -14.79 -4.55
CA ALA A 26 21.07 -15.30 -5.08
C ALA A 26 21.33 -16.78 -4.75
N THR A 27 20.62 -17.39 -3.79
CA THR A 27 20.67 -18.83 -3.54
C THR A 27 20.07 -19.65 -4.67
N GLY A 28 19.29 -19.04 -5.56
CA GLY A 28 18.57 -19.70 -6.64
C GLY A 28 17.32 -20.46 -6.20
N CYS A 29 16.96 -20.43 -4.91
CA CYS A 29 15.76 -21.07 -4.40
C CYS A 29 14.58 -20.07 -4.39
N PRO A 30 13.51 -20.29 -5.18
CA PRO A 30 12.40 -19.32 -5.28
C PRO A 30 11.56 -19.26 -4.00
N VAL A 31 11.57 -20.33 -3.20
CA VAL A 31 10.85 -20.45 -1.91
C VAL A 31 11.79 -21.04 -0.87
N SER A 32 12.08 -20.30 0.17
CA SER A 32 12.98 -20.70 1.26
C SER A 32 12.23 -20.81 2.60
N GLU A 33 12.59 -21.77 3.42
CA GLU A 33 12.05 -21.88 4.80
C GLU A 33 12.85 -20.95 5.71
N MET A 34 12.14 -19.98 6.36
CA MET A 34 12.74 -19.06 7.34
C MET A 34 12.74 -19.64 8.76
N ALA A 35 11.71 -20.41 9.08
CA ALA A 35 11.51 -21.12 10.34
C ALA A 35 10.55 -22.27 10.08
N PRO A 36 10.44 -23.29 10.95
CA PRO A 36 9.55 -24.42 10.76
C PRO A 36 8.13 -24.00 10.41
N GLY A 37 7.68 -24.33 9.20
CA GLY A 37 6.36 -23.97 8.67
C GLY A 37 6.17 -22.50 8.28
N LEU A 38 7.25 -21.71 8.20
CA LEU A 38 7.22 -20.31 7.71
C LEU A 38 8.10 -20.19 6.47
N MET A 39 7.46 -20.03 5.31
CA MET A 39 8.10 -20.00 4.00
C MET A 39 8.21 -18.55 3.49
N LEU A 40 9.26 -18.22 2.75
CA LEU A 40 9.49 -16.96 2.07
C LEU A 40 9.58 -17.15 0.57
N VAL A 41 8.73 -16.44 -0.18
CA VAL A 41 8.75 -16.37 -1.64
C VAL A 41 9.44 -15.09 -2.07
N THR A 42 10.47 -15.18 -2.95
CA THR A 42 11.33 -14.05 -3.30
C THR A 42 11.45 -13.74 -4.79
N THR A 43 11.16 -14.70 -5.68
CA THR A 43 11.29 -14.48 -7.13
C THR A 43 9.98 -13.98 -7.75
N HIS A 44 10.07 -13.33 -8.91
CA HIS A 44 8.91 -12.77 -9.62
C HIS A 44 7.92 -13.88 -10.03
N GLU A 45 8.39 -14.96 -10.64
CA GLU A 45 7.51 -16.04 -11.09
C GLU A 45 6.86 -16.80 -9.93
N ALA A 46 7.60 -17.12 -8.88
CA ALA A 46 7.05 -17.76 -7.69
C ALA A 46 5.99 -16.87 -7.00
N THR A 47 6.24 -15.54 -6.95
CA THR A 47 5.27 -14.55 -6.44
C THR A 47 4.00 -14.55 -7.28
N ARG A 48 4.13 -14.56 -8.61
CA ARG A 48 2.97 -14.62 -9.52
C ARG A 48 2.13 -15.87 -9.28
N GLN A 49 2.76 -17.03 -9.18
CA GLN A 49 2.08 -18.31 -8.92
C GLN A 49 1.38 -18.28 -7.55
N ALA A 50 2.09 -17.88 -6.50
CA ALA A 50 1.55 -17.82 -5.14
C ALA A 50 0.36 -16.86 -5.00
N LEU A 51 0.36 -15.72 -5.70
CA LEU A 51 -0.75 -14.76 -5.68
C LEU A 51 -1.97 -15.22 -6.49
N LEU A 52 -1.79 -16.11 -7.46
CA LEU A 52 -2.89 -16.67 -8.26
C LEU A 52 -3.54 -17.90 -7.60
N ASP A 53 -2.79 -18.68 -6.83
CA ASP A 53 -3.27 -19.92 -6.20
C ASP A 53 -4.06 -19.63 -4.91
N HIS A 54 -5.18 -18.93 -5.03
CA HIS A 54 -6.06 -18.66 -3.90
C HIS A 54 -6.82 -19.91 -3.40
N ALA A 55 -6.80 -21.01 -4.12
CA ALA A 55 -7.46 -22.26 -3.73
C ALA A 55 -6.61 -23.02 -2.70
N SER A 56 -5.30 -23.06 -2.89
CA SER A 56 -4.37 -23.75 -1.97
C SER A 56 -3.75 -22.77 -0.96
N LEU A 57 -3.65 -21.49 -1.28
CA LEU A 57 -3.01 -20.44 -0.49
C LEU A 57 -4.05 -19.39 -0.03
N SER A 58 -4.70 -19.71 1.11
CA SER A 58 -5.75 -18.89 1.72
C SER A 58 -5.22 -17.56 2.24
N SER A 59 -6.02 -16.50 2.10
CA SER A 59 -5.80 -15.20 2.71
C SER A 59 -6.43 -15.08 4.11
N ALA A 60 -7.26 -16.04 4.52
CA ALA A 60 -8.03 -15.93 5.75
C ALA A 60 -7.14 -15.88 7.01
N GLY A 61 -7.29 -14.80 7.79
CA GLY A 61 -6.67 -14.66 9.11
C GLY A 61 -5.14 -14.56 9.14
N ASN A 62 -4.48 -14.21 8.03
CA ASN A 62 -3.02 -14.36 7.92
C ASN A 62 -2.19 -13.10 8.16
N PHE A 63 -2.80 -11.92 8.17
CA PHE A 63 -2.04 -10.67 8.05
C PHE A 63 -1.68 -10.02 9.39
N ILE A 64 -2.56 -10.11 10.37
CA ILE A 64 -2.40 -9.49 11.68
C ILE A 64 -2.41 -10.58 12.74
N LEU A 65 -1.43 -10.54 13.63
CA LEU A 65 -1.44 -11.39 14.82
C LEU A 65 -2.55 -10.89 15.75
N HIS A 66 -3.44 -11.80 16.14
CA HIS A 66 -4.48 -11.50 17.11
C HIS A 66 -4.36 -12.50 18.26
N THR A 67 -4.18 -11.98 19.46
CA THR A 67 -3.97 -12.78 20.70
C THR A 67 -5.22 -12.86 21.56
N GLY A 68 -6.25 -12.06 21.21
CA GLY A 68 -7.53 -12.06 21.92
C GLY A 68 -8.36 -13.32 21.68
N SER A 69 -9.26 -13.62 22.62
CA SER A 69 -10.18 -14.76 22.53
C SER A 69 -11.40 -14.48 21.64
N GLU A 70 -11.66 -13.21 21.30
CA GLU A 70 -12.79 -12.80 20.50
C GLU A 70 -12.47 -12.91 19.01
N ALA A 71 -13.40 -13.47 18.24
CA ALA A 71 -13.23 -13.51 16.79
C ALA A 71 -13.35 -12.10 16.20
N LEU A 72 -12.38 -11.71 15.39
CA LEU A 72 -12.42 -10.45 14.67
C LEU A 72 -13.26 -10.58 13.39
N PRO A 73 -13.93 -9.49 12.96
CA PRO A 73 -14.54 -9.44 11.63
C PRO A 73 -13.50 -9.70 10.54
N SER A 74 -13.90 -10.42 9.51
CA SER A 74 -13.05 -10.62 8.34
C SER A 74 -12.81 -9.32 7.59
N LEU A 75 -11.56 -9.06 7.22
CA LEU A 75 -11.19 -7.96 6.33
C LEU A 75 -11.15 -8.49 4.89
N ILE A 76 -11.45 -7.65 3.90
CA ILE A 76 -11.41 -8.05 2.50
C ILE A 76 -10.04 -8.61 2.07
N SER A 77 -8.94 -8.11 2.63
CA SER A 77 -7.58 -8.61 2.38
C SER A 77 -7.30 -9.93 3.07
N GLN A 78 -8.15 -10.34 4.03
CA GLN A 78 -8.00 -11.52 4.88
C GLN A 78 -9.20 -12.45 4.77
N SER A 79 -9.89 -12.45 3.66
CA SER A 79 -11.04 -13.32 3.37
C SER A 79 -10.82 -14.05 2.05
N ASP A 80 -11.44 -15.22 1.95
CA ASP A 80 -11.50 -16.02 0.73
C ASP A 80 -12.93 -16.01 0.17
N PRO A 81 -13.14 -16.41 -1.09
CA PRO A 81 -14.50 -16.62 -1.61
C PRO A 81 -15.28 -17.66 -0.77
N PRO A 82 -16.59 -17.48 -0.52
CA PRO A 82 -17.46 -16.46 -1.14
C PRO A 82 -17.43 -15.07 -0.48
N GLU A 83 -16.98 -14.96 0.79
CA GLU A 83 -17.01 -13.71 1.56
C GLU A 83 -16.19 -12.60 0.89
N HIS A 84 -14.98 -12.92 0.44
CA HIS A 84 -14.16 -11.99 -0.35
C HIS A 84 -14.91 -11.46 -1.57
N THR A 85 -15.63 -12.33 -2.30
CA THR A 85 -16.37 -11.95 -3.51
C THR A 85 -17.48 -10.95 -3.19
N PHE A 86 -18.22 -11.17 -2.10
CA PHE A 86 -19.25 -10.26 -1.61
C PHE A 86 -18.67 -8.89 -1.24
N LEU A 87 -17.68 -8.86 -0.34
CA LEU A 87 -17.07 -7.62 0.14
C LEU A 87 -16.43 -6.82 -1.02
N ARG A 88 -15.77 -7.51 -1.94
CA ARG A 88 -15.20 -6.89 -3.13
C ARG A 88 -16.29 -6.30 -4.04
N GLY A 89 -17.42 -6.98 -4.16
CA GLY A 89 -18.60 -6.50 -4.89
C GLY A 89 -19.15 -5.19 -4.31
N VAL A 90 -19.19 -5.07 -2.99
CA VAL A 90 -19.63 -3.85 -2.28
C VAL A 90 -18.68 -2.68 -2.51
N LEU A 91 -17.37 -2.90 -2.38
CA LEU A 91 -16.36 -1.83 -2.43
C LEU A 91 -15.95 -1.43 -3.85
N ARG A 92 -15.90 -2.38 -4.79
CA ARG A 92 -15.40 -2.18 -6.16
C ARG A 92 -16.02 -0.99 -6.90
N PRO A 93 -17.34 -0.70 -6.80
CA PRO A 93 -17.94 0.43 -7.52
C PRO A 93 -17.30 1.80 -7.18
N ALA A 94 -16.82 1.98 -5.93
CA ALA A 94 -16.16 3.22 -5.51
C ALA A 94 -14.80 3.44 -6.20
N PHE A 95 -14.18 2.38 -6.71
CA PHE A 95 -12.86 2.39 -7.34
C PHE A 95 -12.88 2.11 -8.85
N GLN A 96 -14.07 2.00 -9.45
CA GLN A 96 -14.20 1.79 -10.89
C GLN A 96 -13.81 3.05 -11.68
N ARG A 97 -13.40 2.84 -12.93
CA ARG A 97 -12.96 3.91 -13.85
C ARG A 97 -13.88 5.14 -13.86
N LYS A 98 -15.20 4.95 -13.85
CA LYS A 98 -16.15 6.08 -13.83
C LYS A 98 -15.99 6.93 -12.55
N ALA A 99 -15.86 6.30 -11.39
CA ALA A 99 -15.64 6.99 -10.12
C ALA A 99 -14.27 7.69 -10.14
N MET A 100 -13.25 7.05 -10.69
CA MET A 100 -11.90 7.60 -10.79
C MET A 100 -11.82 8.79 -11.74
N VAL A 101 -12.49 8.76 -12.88
CA VAL A 101 -12.59 9.91 -13.79
C VAL A 101 -13.26 11.11 -13.11
N ASN A 102 -14.29 10.86 -12.30
CA ASN A 102 -14.95 11.90 -11.51
C ASN A 102 -14.08 12.41 -10.35
N ALA A 103 -13.13 11.62 -9.89
CA ALA A 103 -12.22 11.99 -8.81
C ALA A 103 -11.05 12.89 -9.29
N LEU A 104 -10.61 12.74 -10.53
CA LEU A 104 -9.47 13.48 -11.10
C LEU A 104 -9.49 14.99 -10.84
N PRO A 105 -10.59 15.75 -11.14
CA PRO A 105 -10.61 17.18 -10.94
C PRO A 105 -10.38 17.59 -9.48
N TRP A 106 -11.14 17.01 -8.55
CA TRP A 106 -11.04 17.40 -7.15
C TRP A 106 -9.78 16.89 -6.44
N ILE A 107 -9.17 15.77 -6.90
CA ILE A 107 -7.84 15.35 -6.44
C ILE A 107 -6.81 16.39 -6.87
N GLY A 108 -6.92 16.86 -8.10
CA GLY A 108 -6.11 17.95 -8.60
C GLY A 108 -6.24 19.24 -7.78
N GLU A 109 -7.47 19.66 -7.49
CA GLU A 109 -7.75 20.84 -6.64
C GLU A 109 -7.17 20.69 -5.22
N LEU A 110 -7.25 19.50 -4.62
CA LEU A 110 -6.63 19.22 -3.32
C LEU A 110 -5.11 19.35 -3.39
N ALA A 111 -4.48 18.79 -4.41
CA ALA A 111 -3.03 18.89 -4.60
C ALA A 111 -2.59 20.34 -4.79
N ASP A 112 -3.33 21.13 -5.60
CA ASP A 112 -3.07 22.55 -5.80
C ASP A 112 -3.21 23.33 -4.49
N ALA A 113 -4.27 23.10 -3.73
CA ALA A 113 -4.49 23.76 -2.44
C ALA A 113 -3.41 23.42 -1.39
N LEU A 114 -2.83 22.22 -1.42
CA LEU A 114 -1.71 21.85 -0.55
C LEU A 114 -0.44 22.58 -0.98
N ILE A 115 -0.14 22.64 -2.28
CA ILE A 115 1.03 23.35 -2.81
C ILE A 115 0.93 24.85 -2.49
N ASP A 116 -0.25 25.44 -2.60
CA ASP A 116 -0.48 26.88 -2.31
C ASP A 116 -0.19 27.27 -0.86
N ARG A 117 -0.20 26.29 0.07
CA ARG A 117 0.12 26.51 1.49
C ARG A 117 1.62 26.48 1.78
N LEU A 118 2.43 25.99 0.83
CA LEU A 118 3.87 25.89 1.03
C LEU A 118 4.52 27.28 1.00
N PRO A 119 5.57 27.53 1.77
CA PRO A 119 6.29 28.80 1.74
C PRO A 119 6.96 29.00 0.37
N ALA A 120 6.93 30.22 -0.15
CA ALA A 120 7.55 30.55 -1.43
C ALA A 120 9.06 30.25 -1.40
N GLY A 121 9.52 29.39 -2.34
CA GLY A 121 10.93 28.96 -2.43
C GLY A 121 11.35 27.87 -1.44
N GLY A 122 10.46 27.41 -0.58
CA GLY A 122 10.74 26.39 0.46
C GLY A 122 11.31 26.98 1.75
N PRO A 123 11.78 26.16 2.69
CA PRO A 123 11.74 24.70 2.60
C PRO A 123 10.34 24.11 2.77
N ALA A 124 10.12 22.91 2.24
CA ALA A 124 8.93 22.08 2.48
C ALA A 124 9.33 20.61 2.57
N ASP A 125 8.41 19.78 3.06
CA ASP A 125 8.59 18.33 3.13
C ASP A 125 7.54 17.64 2.23
N ILE A 126 7.99 16.93 1.20
CA ILE A 126 7.09 16.26 0.25
C ILE A 126 6.20 15.21 0.95
N VAL A 127 6.71 14.53 1.98
CA VAL A 127 5.95 13.48 2.67
C VAL A 127 4.91 14.11 3.59
N THR A 128 5.34 14.97 4.51
CA THR A 128 4.45 15.48 5.58
C THR A 128 3.59 16.67 5.18
N ASP A 129 4.05 17.49 4.22
CA ASP A 129 3.30 18.69 3.80
C ASP A 129 2.44 18.47 2.56
N LEU A 130 2.74 17.44 1.73
CA LEU A 130 1.99 17.15 0.50
C LEU A 130 1.40 15.75 0.44
N ALA A 131 2.24 14.69 0.48
CA ALA A 131 1.79 13.33 0.16
C ALA A 131 0.79 12.79 1.21
N MET A 132 1.15 12.84 2.50
CA MET A 132 0.26 12.38 3.58
C MET A 132 -1.04 13.20 3.68
N PRO A 133 -1.02 14.54 3.64
CA PRO A 133 -2.26 15.33 3.61
C PRO A 133 -3.12 15.05 2.37
N LEU A 134 -2.54 14.84 1.20
CA LEU A 134 -3.29 14.50 -0.01
C LEU A 134 -4.01 13.17 0.16
N THR A 135 -3.27 12.08 0.48
CA THR A 135 -3.85 10.75 0.60
C THR A 135 -4.89 10.66 1.72
N SER A 136 -4.64 11.36 2.86
CA SER A 136 -5.60 11.48 3.96
C SER A 136 -6.92 12.13 3.51
N SER A 137 -6.82 13.24 2.78
CA SER A 137 -7.99 13.98 2.28
C SER A 137 -8.76 13.17 1.23
N VAL A 138 -8.04 12.52 0.33
CA VAL A 138 -8.63 11.69 -0.74
C VAL A 138 -9.37 10.51 -0.14
N ILE A 139 -8.72 9.72 0.73
CA ILE A 139 -9.37 8.53 1.30
C ILE A 139 -10.48 8.90 2.27
N GLY A 140 -10.31 9.95 3.08
CA GLY A 140 -11.34 10.44 3.99
C GLY A 140 -12.60 10.86 3.24
N ARG A 141 -12.46 11.58 2.12
CA ARG A 141 -13.58 11.98 1.25
C ARG A 141 -14.27 10.79 0.60
N LEU A 142 -13.51 9.83 0.05
CA LEU A 142 -14.08 8.63 -0.59
C LEU A 142 -14.81 7.73 0.40
N VAL A 143 -14.30 7.62 1.62
CA VAL A 143 -14.95 6.85 2.69
C VAL A 143 -16.21 7.54 3.18
N GLY A 144 -16.25 8.87 3.18
CA GLY A 144 -17.33 9.68 3.74
C GLY A 144 -17.11 10.07 5.20
N ILE A 145 -15.85 10.17 5.63
CA ILE A 145 -15.45 10.76 6.91
C ILE A 145 -15.60 12.28 6.81
N PRO A 146 -16.16 12.97 7.82
CA PRO A 146 -16.21 14.42 7.84
C PRO A 146 -14.81 15.05 7.73
N GLU A 147 -14.68 16.12 6.94
CA GLU A 147 -13.38 16.76 6.67
C GLU A 147 -12.65 17.18 7.95
N ALA A 148 -13.37 17.69 8.93
CA ALA A 148 -12.80 18.08 10.22
C ALA A 148 -12.12 16.92 10.98
N ASP A 149 -12.46 15.68 10.65
CA ASP A 149 -11.99 14.48 11.35
C ASP A 149 -10.88 13.74 10.58
N TRP A 150 -10.56 14.13 9.34
CA TRP A 150 -9.56 13.42 8.53
C TRP A 150 -8.22 13.27 9.22
N SER A 151 -7.66 14.35 9.75
CA SER A 151 -6.37 14.32 10.46
C SER A 151 -6.41 13.45 11.72
N TYR A 152 -7.53 13.48 12.45
CA TYR A 152 -7.72 12.67 13.64
C TYR A 152 -7.72 11.18 13.31
N VAL A 153 -8.54 10.76 12.34
CA VAL A 153 -8.65 9.36 11.92
C VAL A 153 -7.32 8.86 11.32
N SER A 154 -6.68 9.67 10.47
CA SER A 154 -5.38 9.33 9.86
C SER A 154 -4.31 9.12 10.91
N ARG A 155 -4.21 9.96 11.93
CA ARG A 155 -3.26 9.80 13.03
C ARG A 155 -3.47 8.47 13.76
N LEU A 156 -4.71 8.12 14.12
CA LEU A 156 -5.00 6.84 14.78
C LEU A 156 -4.63 5.64 13.88
N CYS A 157 -4.90 5.74 12.58
CA CYS A 157 -4.53 4.69 11.62
C CYS A 157 -3.01 4.52 11.51
N LEU A 158 -2.25 5.62 11.45
CA LEU A 158 -0.78 5.60 11.42
C LEU A 158 -0.19 4.99 12.71
N ASP A 159 -0.74 5.35 13.88
CA ASP A 159 -0.31 4.78 15.17
C ASP A 159 -0.55 3.26 15.23
N LEU A 160 -1.65 2.78 14.60
CA LEU A 160 -1.95 1.35 14.51
C LEU A 160 -1.05 0.62 13.51
N SER A 161 -0.85 1.17 12.31
CA SER A 161 -0.04 0.52 11.27
C SER A 161 1.42 0.37 11.70
N ALA A 162 1.94 1.30 12.48
CA ALA A 162 3.29 1.23 13.05
C ALA A 162 3.49 0.03 14.02
N GLN A 163 2.43 -0.58 14.51
CA GLN A 163 2.51 -1.75 15.41
C GLN A 163 2.44 -3.10 14.67
N VAL A 164 2.20 -3.12 13.36
CA VAL A 164 2.17 -4.36 12.57
C VAL A 164 3.58 -4.95 12.47
N PRO A 165 3.77 -6.27 12.72
CA PRO A 165 2.78 -7.35 12.81
C PRO A 165 2.20 -7.64 14.21
N GLY A 166 2.32 -6.76 15.18
CA GLY A 166 1.74 -6.94 16.51
C GLY A 166 0.20 -6.95 16.50
N ASP A 167 -0.39 -7.28 17.67
CA ASP A 167 -1.86 -7.28 17.86
C ASP A 167 -2.39 -5.83 18.01
N ILE A 168 -2.68 -5.20 16.89
CA ILE A 168 -3.19 -3.81 16.84
C ILE A 168 -4.59 -3.67 17.46
N PHE A 169 -5.34 -4.77 17.60
CA PHE A 169 -6.70 -4.75 18.14
C PHE A 169 -6.73 -4.83 19.68
N ALA A 170 -5.60 -5.14 20.30
CA ALA A 170 -5.46 -5.19 21.75
C ALA A 170 -5.05 -3.85 22.39
N ILE A 171 -4.75 -2.81 21.60
CA ILE A 171 -4.24 -1.53 22.10
C ILE A 171 -5.34 -0.45 22.20
N PRO A 172 -5.20 0.54 23.14
CA PRO A 172 -6.21 1.58 23.35
C PRO A 172 -6.55 2.40 22.10
N THR A 173 -5.58 2.63 21.22
CA THR A 173 -5.77 3.37 19.96
C THR A 173 -6.82 2.71 19.07
N TRP A 174 -6.87 1.37 19.04
CA TRP A 174 -7.92 0.66 18.31
C TRP A 174 -9.29 0.91 18.94
N THR A 175 -9.41 0.81 20.26
CA THR A 175 -10.68 1.06 20.96
C THR A 175 -11.22 2.46 20.67
N GLU A 176 -10.34 3.47 20.63
CA GLU A 176 -10.68 4.85 20.31
C GLU A 176 -11.20 4.97 18.87
N LEU A 177 -10.47 4.39 17.91
CA LEU A 177 -10.82 4.41 16.48
C LEU A 177 -12.12 3.62 16.21
N GLU A 178 -12.24 2.40 16.73
CA GLU A 178 -13.43 1.56 16.58
C GLU A 178 -14.67 2.28 17.12
N GLY A 179 -14.55 2.92 18.28
CA GLY A 179 -15.63 3.72 18.87
C GLY A 179 -16.03 4.91 18.00
N TYR A 180 -15.09 5.61 17.39
CA TYR A 180 -15.38 6.69 16.44
C TYR A 180 -16.07 6.16 15.19
N LEU A 181 -15.52 5.12 14.54
CA LEU A 181 -16.06 4.55 13.31
C LEU A 181 -17.45 3.93 13.51
N THR A 182 -17.68 3.31 14.66
CA THR A 182 -19.01 2.77 15.02
C THR A 182 -20.07 3.90 15.15
N ARG A 183 -19.74 5.01 15.81
CA ARG A 183 -20.65 6.17 15.88
C ARG A 183 -20.94 6.74 14.49
N LEU A 184 -19.94 6.87 13.66
CA LEU A 184 -20.08 7.33 12.27
C LEU A 184 -21.00 6.40 11.47
N THR A 185 -20.84 5.09 11.63
CA THR A 185 -21.66 4.05 10.99
C THR A 185 -23.12 4.15 11.42
N ILE A 186 -23.40 4.24 12.71
CA ILE A 186 -24.76 4.39 13.26
C ILE A 186 -25.42 5.67 12.71
N ALA A 187 -24.70 6.79 12.71
CA ALA A 187 -25.21 8.04 12.16
C ALA A 187 -25.56 7.92 10.66
N ARG A 188 -24.72 7.22 9.86
CA ARG A 188 -24.98 7.01 8.43
C ARG A 188 -26.20 6.12 8.19
N ARG A 189 -26.41 5.06 8.99
CA ARG A 189 -27.61 4.19 8.85
C ARG A 189 -28.92 4.93 9.01
N THR A 190 -28.94 6.03 9.79
CA THR A 190 -30.17 6.85 9.93
C THR A 190 -30.45 7.71 8.71
N GLN A 191 -29.48 7.92 7.82
CA GLN A 191 -29.57 8.81 6.64
C GLN A 191 -28.73 8.27 5.46
N PRO A 192 -29.01 7.05 4.95
CA PRO A 192 -28.17 6.41 3.94
C PRO A 192 -28.21 7.12 2.57
N ASP A 193 -29.30 7.80 2.24
CA ASP A 193 -29.50 8.42 0.92
C ASP A 193 -28.76 9.76 0.74
N LYS A 194 -28.05 10.23 1.77
CA LYS A 194 -27.39 11.56 1.72
C LYS A 194 -26.04 11.58 1.01
N ALA A 195 -25.42 10.44 0.77
CA ALA A 195 -24.09 10.39 0.16
C ALA A 195 -23.88 9.12 -0.68
N ASP A 196 -23.10 9.23 -1.74
CA ASP A 196 -22.60 8.09 -2.54
C ASP A 196 -21.12 7.88 -2.21
N ASP A 197 -20.85 7.33 -1.03
CA ASP A 197 -19.51 7.04 -0.53
C ASP A 197 -19.38 5.59 -0.05
N ILE A 198 -18.14 5.20 0.32
CA ILE A 198 -17.86 3.82 0.76
C ILE A 198 -18.63 3.46 2.03
N LEU A 199 -18.78 4.38 2.98
CA LEU A 199 -19.53 4.15 4.20
C LEU A 199 -21.00 3.84 3.90
N THR A 200 -21.64 4.61 3.00
CA THR A 200 -23.01 4.34 2.55
C THR A 200 -23.14 2.97 1.92
N ARG A 201 -22.20 2.59 1.05
CA ARG A 201 -22.20 1.26 0.41
C ARG A 201 -22.09 0.14 1.43
N LEU A 202 -21.24 0.28 2.44
CA LEU A 202 -21.09 -0.72 3.49
C LEU A 202 -22.33 -0.84 4.39
N VAL A 203 -22.92 0.29 4.81
CA VAL A 203 -24.12 0.25 5.69
C VAL A 203 -25.38 -0.25 4.98
N THR A 204 -25.43 -0.19 3.65
CA THR A 204 -26.55 -0.67 2.82
C THR A 204 -26.27 -2.02 2.17
N ALA A 205 -25.06 -2.57 2.35
CA ALA A 205 -24.69 -3.88 1.79
C ALA A 205 -25.49 -5.00 2.44
N GLU A 206 -25.95 -5.92 1.60
CA GLU A 206 -26.71 -7.10 2.04
C GLU A 206 -26.28 -8.32 1.22
N ASP A 207 -26.07 -9.44 1.90
CA ASP A 207 -25.85 -10.75 1.31
C ASP A 207 -26.85 -11.75 1.86
N ASN A 208 -27.72 -12.29 1.00
CA ASN A 208 -28.74 -13.27 1.36
C ASN A 208 -29.62 -12.84 2.57
N GLY A 209 -29.98 -11.56 2.67
CA GLY A 209 -30.80 -11.00 3.76
C GLY A 209 -30.01 -10.66 5.03
N ARG A 210 -28.68 -10.80 5.02
CA ARG A 210 -27.81 -10.37 6.12
C ARG A 210 -27.04 -9.10 5.73
N GLY A 211 -27.28 -8.00 6.44
CA GLY A 211 -26.45 -6.80 6.36
C GLY A 211 -25.17 -6.92 7.20
N LEU A 212 -24.20 -6.06 6.91
CA LEU A 212 -23.00 -5.93 7.75
C LEU A 212 -23.37 -5.29 9.10
N THR A 213 -22.81 -5.79 10.19
CA THR A 213 -22.92 -5.18 11.52
C THR A 213 -22.13 -3.87 11.57
N ASP A 214 -22.40 -3.01 12.56
CA ASP A 214 -21.68 -1.74 12.73
C ASP A 214 -20.18 -1.97 12.95
N ARG A 215 -19.83 -3.06 13.65
CA ARG A 215 -18.45 -3.47 13.87
C ARG A 215 -17.76 -3.92 12.58
N GLU A 216 -18.42 -4.75 11.76
CA GLU A 216 -17.89 -5.16 10.46
C GLU A 216 -17.66 -3.94 9.55
N VAL A 217 -18.59 -3.00 9.51
CA VAL A 217 -18.45 -1.75 8.76
C VAL A 217 -17.23 -0.95 9.26
N ALA A 218 -17.09 -0.79 10.59
CA ALA A 218 -15.94 -0.08 11.18
C ALA A 218 -14.60 -0.72 10.79
N PHE A 219 -14.50 -2.06 10.81
CA PHE A 219 -13.31 -2.79 10.36
C PHE A 219 -13.00 -2.57 8.88
N HIS A 220 -14.00 -2.59 8.01
CA HIS A 220 -13.79 -2.33 6.59
C HIS A 220 -13.37 -0.89 6.31
N ILE A 221 -13.93 0.09 7.01
CA ILE A 221 -13.50 1.50 6.90
C ILE A 221 -12.05 1.64 7.35
N PHE A 222 -11.69 1.09 8.50
CA PHE A 222 -10.31 1.08 8.99
C PHE A 222 -9.36 0.53 7.93
N GLN A 223 -9.65 -0.64 7.36
CA GLN A 223 -8.81 -1.25 6.34
C GLN A 223 -8.64 -0.36 5.11
N VAL A 224 -9.73 0.25 4.62
CA VAL A 224 -9.69 1.12 3.43
C VAL A 224 -8.86 2.37 3.70
N VAL A 225 -8.99 2.98 4.90
CA VAL A 225 -8.23 4.17 5.29
C VAL A 225 -6.74 3.84 5.40
N VAL A 226 -6.36 2.81 6.15
CA VAL A 226 -4.95 2.42 6.32
C VAL A 226 -4.31 2.07 4.98
N ALA A 227 -5.01 1.29 4.14
CA ALA A 227 -4.48 0.88 2.86
C ALA A 227 -4.23 2.06 1.91
N GLY A 228 -5.12 3.06 1.91
CA GLY A 228 -5.02 4.21 1.01
C GLY A 228 -4.12 5.34 1.51
N LEU A 229 -3.86 5.41 2.81
CA LEU A 229 -3.12 6.51 3.43
C LEU A 229 -1.60 6.39 3.18
N GLU A 230 -0.96 5.38 3.77
CA GLU A 230 0.50 5.28 3.80
C GLU A 230 1.10 4.81 2.48
N SER A 231 0.49 3.80 1.85
CA SER A 231 1.09 3.16 0.68
C SER A 231 1.31 4.13 -0.48
N THR A 232 0.34 4.98 -0.76
CA THR A 232 0.44 5.98 -1.85
C THR A 232 1.36 7.12 -1.45
N ALA A 233 1.28 7.63 -0.21
CA ALA A 233 2.15 8.71 0.26
C ALA A 233 3.63 8.30 0.25
N TYR A 234 3.95 7.09 0.68
CA TYR A 234 5.31 6.57 0.65
C TYR A 234 5.81 6.35 -0.78
N THR A 235 4.95 5.88 -1.69
CA THR A 235 5.30 5.76 -3.10
C THR A 235 5.60 7.12 -3.72
N ILE A 236 4.81 8.16 -3.42
CA ILE A 236 5.08 9.54 -3.86
C ILE A 236 6.44 10.00 -3.33
N GLY A 237 6.69 9.87 -2.03
CA GLY A 237 7.94 10.30 -1.40
C GLY A 237 9.16 9.67 -2.04
N TRP A 238 9.19 8.35 -2.16
CA TRP A 238 10.30 7.63 -2.79
C TRP A 238 10.45 7.95 -4.28
N THR A 239 9.35 8.08 -5.04
CA THR A 239 9.41 8.42 -6.47
C THR A 239 10.06 9.78 -6.64
N VAL A 240 9.61 10.80 -5.90
CA VAL A 240 10.19 12.15 -5.94
C VAL A 240 11.66 12.13 -5.52
N TYR A 241 12.02 11.38 -4.46
CA TYR A 241 13.41 11.23 -4.04
C TYR A 241 14.29 10.71 -5.18
N HIS A 242 13.88 9.61 -5.84
CA HIS A 242 14.68 9.01 -6.94
C HIS A 242 14.77 9.90 -8.18
N LEU A 243 13.79 10.76 -8.40
CA LEU A 243 13.84 11.76 -9.46
C LEU A 243 14.80 12.90 -9.12
N LEU A 244 14.88 13.31 -7.84
CA LEU A 244 15.70 14.45 -7.42
C LEU A 244 17.14 14.09 -7.09
N VAL A 245 17.41 12.89 -6.55
CA VAL A 245 18.78 12.45 -6.19
C VAL A 245 19.71 12.38 -7.42
N GLN A 246 19.15 12.16 -8.59
CA GLN A 246 19.81 12.31 -9.88
C GLN A 246 19.11 13.39 -10.69
N ARG A 247 19.57 14.63 -10.57
CA ARG A 247 18.95 15.81 -11.15
C ARG A 247 18.59 15.65 -12.63
N ALA A 248 19.39 14.92 -13.40
CA ALA A 248 19.14 14.64 -14.81
C ALA A 248 17.77 13.98 -15.06
N ARG A 249 17.29 13.12 -14.15
CA ARG A 249 15.98 12.48 -14.26
C ARG A 249 14.84 13.50 -14.15
N TRP A 250 14.98 14.46 -13.23
CA TRP A 250 14.01 15.55 -13.06
C TRP A 250 13.95 16.46 -14.28
N GLU A 251 15.13 16.81 -14.81
CA GLU A 251 15.27 17.65 -16.00
C GLU A 251 14.71 16.96 -17.25
N GLU A 252 14.85 15.64 -17.34
CA GLU A 252 14.28 14.84 -18.42
C GLU A 252 12.73 14.85 -18.36
N LEU A 253 12.14 14.71 -17.16
CA LEU A 253 10.68 14.84 -16.99
C LEU A 253 10.18 16.27 -17.31
N LEU A 254 10.93 17.30 -16.98
CA LEU A 254 10.63 18.70 -17.37
C LEU A 254 10.64 18.89 -18.89
N ALA A 255 11.55 18.21 -19.57
CA ALA A 255 11.67 18.27 -21.03
C ALA A 255 10.61 17.41 -21.73
N ASP A 256 10.22 16.28 -21.15
CA ASP A 256 9.24 15.34 -21.70
C ASP A 256 8.28 14.83 -20.63
N GLY A 257 7.17 15.54 -20.46
CA GLY A 257 6.09 15.15 -19.53
C GLY A 257 5.42 13.80 -19.85
N SER A 258 5.63 13.21 -21.05
CA SER A 258 5.11 11.88 -21.36
C SER A 258 5.76 10.78 -20.50
N LEU A 259 6.92 11.03 -19.92
CA LEU A 259 7.65 10.13 -19.03
C LEU A 259 7.05 10.03 -17.62
N ILE A 260 6.09 10.89 -17.24
CA ILE A 260 5.44 10.84 -15.90
C ILE A 260 4.84 9.46 -15.61
N ALA A 261 4.20 8.85 -16.61
CA ALA A 261 3.63 7.52 -16.45
C ALA A 261 4.71 6.44 -16.23
N SER A 262 5.88 6.60 -16.86
CA SER A 262 7.04 5.72 -16.66
C SER A 262 7.65 5.93 -15.27
N ALA A 263 7.87 7.18 -14.86
CA ALA A 263 8.35 7.54 -13.54
C ALA A 263 7.47 6.96 -12.42
N ARG A 264 6.14 7.07 -12.55
CA ARG A 264 5.18 6.49 -11.62
C ARG A 264 5.30 4.96 -11.55
N ASN A 265 5.31 4.28 -12.70
CA ASN A 265 5.38 2.81 -12.72
C ASN A 265 6.73 2.31 -12.18
N GLU A 266 7.80 3.01 -12.48
CA GLU A 266 9.13 2.68 -11.93
C GLU A 266 9.20 2.98 -10.42
N GLY A 267 8.56 4.04 -9.94
CA GLY A 267 8.40 4.33 -8.52
C GLY A 267 7.67 3.19 -7.79
N LEU A 268 6.55 2.72 -8.35
CA LEU A 268 5.79 1.59 -7.81
C LEU A 268 6.62 0.29 -7.78
N ARG A 269 7.38 0.02 -8.83
CA ARG A 269 8.26 -1.15 -8.91
C ARG A 269 9.41 -1.06 -7.92
N HIS A 270 10.19 0.00 -8.04
CA HIS A 270 11.45 0.15 -7.32
C HIS A 270 11.23 0.40 -5.82
N CYS A 271 10.17 1.09 -5.45
CA CYS A 271 9.89 1.52 -4.08
C CYS A 271 8.56 0.95 -3.59
N THR A 272 8.45 -0.36 -3.58
CA THR A 272 7.22 -1.07 -3.17
C THR A 272 6.86 -0.72 -1.72
N ALA A 273 5.79 0.05 -1.51
CA ALA A 273 5.41 0.53 -0.19
C ALA A 273 4.95 -0.58 0.74
N ILE A 274 4.21 -1.59 0.22
CA ILE A 274 3.85 -2.79 0.97
C ILE A 274 4.88 -3.88 0.67
N GLN A 275 5.66 -4.24 1.68
CA GLN A 275 6.83 -5.10 1.51
C GLN A 275 6.48 -6.54 1.18
N TRP A 276 5.42 -7.05 1.79
CA TRP A 276 5.01 -8.44 1.68
C TRP A 276 3.51 -8.60 1.92
N VAL A 277 3.00 -9.72 1.47
CA VAL A 277 1.68 -10.23 1.85
C VAL A 277 1.83 -11.66 2.36
N MET A 278 0.88 -12.14 3.14
CA MET A 278 0.95 -13.48 3.74
C MET A 278 -0.20 -14.35 3.24
N ARG A 279 0.06 -15.66 3.17
CA ARG A 279 -0.92 -16.69 2.87
C ARG A 279 -0.75 -17.86 3.84
N LYS A 280 -1.76 -18.70 3.92
CA LYS A 280 -1.70 -20.00 4.60
C LYS A 280 -1.98 -21.11 3.60
N ALA A 281 -1.08 -22.08 3.51
CA ALA A 281 -1.34 -23.28 2.72
C ALA A 281 -2.44 -24.10 3.41
N VAL A 282 -3.60 -24.25 2.78
CA VAL A 282 -4.74 -25.05 3.27
C VAL A 282 -4.70 -26.48 2.78
N ALA A 283 -3.86 -26.75 1.79
CA ALA A 283 -3.53 -28.06 1.25
C ALA A 283 -2.04 -28.10 0.88
N ASP A 284 -1.49 -29.30 0.69
CA ASP A 284 -0.16 -29.45 0.08
C ASP A 284 -0.18 -28.85 -1.33
N THR A 285 0.77 -27.98 -1.61
CA THR A 285 0.89 -27.34 -2.93
C THR A 285 2.36 -27.19 -3.35
N THR A 286 2.59 -26.64 -4.53
CA THR A 286 3.93 -26.32 -5.02
C THR A 286 3.95 -24.88 -5.53
N ILE A 287 5.02 -24.16 -5.24
CA ILE A 287 5.28 -22.82 -5.76
C ILE A 287 6.60 -22.89 -6.52
N ASP A 288 6.57 -22.66 -7.81
CA ASP A 288 7.74 -22.72 -8.71
C ASP A 288 8.60 -23.99 -8.49
N GLY A 289 7.92 -25.15 -8.42
CA GLY A 289 8.55 -26.46 -8.20
C GLY A 289 8.96 -26.79 -6.78
N VAL A 290 8.83 -25.87 -5.82
CA VAL A 290 9.14 -26.11 -4.40
C VAL A 290 7.88 -26.53 -3.66
N ALA A 291 7.96 -27.66 -2.93
CA ALA A 291 6.84 -28.15 -2.12
C ALA A 291 6.54 -27.23 -0.93
N VAL A 292 5.27 -26.93 -0.72
CA VAL A 292 4.76 -26.14 0.41
C VAL A 292 3.71 -26.99 1.12
N PRO A 293 4.03 -27.56 2.30
CA PRO A 293 3.12 -28.41 3.05
C PRO A 293 1.89 -27.65 3.56
N ALA A 294 0.77 -28.35 3.66
CA ALA A 294 -0.44 -27.84 4.30
C ALA A 294 -0.14 -27.32 5.72
N GLY A 295 -0.74 -26.21 6.10
CA GLY A 295 -0.51 -25.54 7.39
C GLY A 295 0.63 -24.54 7.37
N SER A 296 1.52 -24.53 6.37
CA SER A 296 2.61 -23.57 6.25
C SER A 296 2.06 -22.15 6.09
N ARG A 297 2.72 -21.18 6.74
CA ARG A 297 2.56 -19.75 6.44
C ARG A 297 3.54 -19.35 5.35
N VAL A 298 3.06 -18.62 4.35
CA VAL A 298 3.83 -18.22 3.17
C VAL A 298 3.88 -16.70 3.12
N VAL A 299 5.04 -16.14 3.40
CA VAL A 299 5.36 -14.73 3.22
C VAL A 299 5.77 -14.52 1.78
N ILE A 300 5.03 -13.72 1.03
CA ILE A 300 5.28 -13.40 -0.37
C ILE A 300 5.88 -12.01 -0.41
N SER A 301 7.18 -11.89 -0.67
CA SER A 301 7.86 -10.59 -0.72
C SER A 301 7.62 -9.90 -2.04
N LEU A 302 6.75 -8.89 -2.03
CA LEU A 302 6.46 -8.07 -3.21
C LEU A 302 7.68 -7.22 -3.61
N GLU A 303 8.41 -6.69 -2.63
CA GLU A 303 9.64 -5.94 -2.87
C GLU A 303 10.70 -6.80 -3.55
N SER A 304 10.93 -8.00 -3.04
CA SER A 304 11.89 -8.92 -3.63
C SER A 304 11.55 -9.25 -5.09
N ALA A 305 10.29 -9.60 -5.35
CA ALA A 305 9.82 -9.91 -6.70
C ALA A 305 9.95 -8.73 -7.66
N ASN A 306 9.73 -7.51 -7.18
CA ASN A 306 9.87 -6.28 -7.98
C ASN A 306 11.32 -5.90 -8.28
N LEU A 307 12.28 -6.53 -7.62
CA LEU A 307 13.73 -6.35 -7.82
C LEU A 307 14.40 -7.62 -8.36
N ASP A 308 13.62 -8.58 -8.86
CA ASP A 308 14.13 -9.83 -9.42
C ASP A 308 14.82 -9.60 -10.76
N GLU A 309 16.11 -9.89 -10.81
CA GLU A 309 16.99 -9.70 -11.97
C GLU A 309 16.55 -10.60 -13.15
N THR A 310 15.87 -11.72 -12.89
CA THR A 310 15.36 -12.60 -13.94
C THR A 310 14.22 -11.98 -14.74
N GLU A 311 13.40 -11.12 -14.12
CA GLU A 311 12.32 -10.39 -14.79
C GLU A 311 12.79 -9.00 -15.25
N PHE A 312 13.52 -8.26 -14.40
CA PHE A 312 13.79 -6.84 -14.62
C PHE A 312 15.21 -6.53 -15.14
N GLY A 313 16.06 -7.56 -15.31
CA GLY A 313 17.42 -7.40 -15.80
C GLY A 313 18.43 -7.20 -14.67
N SER A 314 19.73 -7.27 -15.01
CA SER A 314 20.83 -7.15 -14.05
C SER A 314 20.88 -5.80 -13.32
N ASP A 315 20.18 -4.81 -13.83
CA ASP A 315 20.00 -3.46 -13.28
C ASP A 315 18.66 -3.29 -12.53
N ALA A 316 18.02 -4.39 -12.14
CA ALA A 316 16.72 -4.38 -11.44
C ALA A 316 16.74 -3.51 -10.17
N ALA A 317 17.88 -3.38 -9.50
CA ALA A 317 18.06 -2.55 -8.32
C ALA A 317 18.17 -1.04 -8.64
N GLU A 318 18.33 -0.66 -9.91
CA GLU A 318 18.41 0.74 -10.33
C GLU A 318 17.03 1.30 -10.63
N PHE A 319 16.85 2.60 -10.34
CA PHE A 319 15.68 3.35 -10.77
C PHE A 319 15.88 3.86 -12.19
N ASP A 320 15.11 3.35 -13.15
CA ASP A 320 15.27 3.66 -14.57
C ASP A 320 13.95 4.16 -15.18
N LEU A 321 13.92 5.44 -15.61
CA LEU A 321 12.78 6.08 -16.27
C LEU A 321 12.38 5.39 -17.59
N HIS A 322 13.29 4.68 -18.23
CA HIS A 322 13.08 4.04 -19.53
C HIS A 322 12.87 2.53 -19.43
N ARG A 323 12.69 1.99 -18.23
CA ARG A 323 12.45 0.56 -18.03
C ARG A 323 11.16 0.11 -18.70
N GLY A 324 11.28 -0.64 -19.79
CA GLY A 324 10.16 -1.06 -20.64
C GLY A 324 9.17 -2.01 -19.97
N ASN A 325 9.60 -2.75 -18.95
CA ASN A 325 8.80 -3.75 -18.23
C ASN A 325 8.39 -3.32 -16.80
N SER A 326 8.57 -2.06 -16.41
CA SER A 326 8.23 -1.55 -15.07
C SER A 326 6.78 -1.87 -14.65
N ARG A 327 5.83 -1.98 -15.60
CA ARG A 327 4.43 -2.32 -15.34
C ARG A 327 4.20 -3.75 -14.85
N LYS A 328 5.20 -4.64 -14.92
CA LYS A 328 5.09 -6.01 -14.42
C LYS A 328 5.25 -6.12 -12.91
N HIS A 329 5.37 -5.00 -12.21
CA HIS A 329 5.52 -4.95 -10.77
C HIS A 329 4.30 -5.54 -10.02
N PHE A 330 4.56 -6.05 -8.81
CA PHE A 330 3.54 -6.52 -7.87
C PHE A 330 3.21 -5.51 -6.76
N ALA A 331 3.50 -4.22 -6.91
CA ALA A 331 3.15 -3.22 -5.90
C ALA A 331 1.65 -3.18 -5.56
N PHE A 332 0.80 -3.60 -6.48
CA PHE A 332 -0.64 -3.75 -6.29
C PHE A 332 -1.09 -5.20 -6.04
N GLY A 333 -0.16 -6.12 -5.80
CA GLY A 333 -0.47 -7.55 -5.73
C GLY A 333 -0.90 -8.13 -7.08
N HIS A 334 -1.58 -9.28 -7.05
CA HIS A 334 -2.08 -9.97 -8.25
C HIS A 334 -3.27 -10.90 -7.90
N GLY A 335 -3.99 -11.40 -8.93
CA GLY A 335 -5.09 -12.35 -8.74
C GLY A 335 -6.34 -11.70 -8.16
N ILE A 336 -7.12 -12.49 -7.39
CA ILE A 336 -8.40 -12.04 -6.83
C ILE A 336 -8.24 -10.88 -5.84
N HIS A 337 -7.09 -10.77 -5.18
CA HIS A 337 -6.75 -9.69 -4.25
C HIS A 337 -6.00 -8.52 -4.90
N LEU A 338 -5.97 -8.41 -6.23
CA LEU A 338 -5.42 -7.21 -6.90
C LEU A 338 -6.00 -5.95 -6.25
N CYS A 339 -5.14 -5.00 -5.90
CA CYS A 339 -5.51 -3.79 -5.15
C CYS A 339 -6.71 -3.07 -5.77
N LEU A 340 -7.75 -2.82 -4.96
CA LEU A 340 -8.93 -2.06 -5.37
C LEU A 340 -8.59 -0.61 -5.71
N GLY A 341 -7.67 0.00 -4.94
CA GLY A 341 -7.25 1.39 -5.07
C GLY A 341 -6.14 1.62 -6.11
N SER A 342 -5.78 0.61 -6.93
CA SER A 342 -4.65 0.74 -7.86
C SER A 342 -4.77 1.92 -8.83
N GLU A 343 -5.95 2.18 -9.38
CA GLU A 343 -6.18 3.32 -10.27
C GLU A 343 -6.16 4.65 -9.50
N LEU A 344 -6.74 4.68 -8.29
CA LEU A 344 -6.71 5.85 -7.41
C LEU A 344 -5.28 6.26 -7.06
N SER A 345 -4.47 5.33 -6.58
CA SER A 345 -3.06 5.58 -6.25
C SER A 345 -2.28 6.12 -7.45
N GLN A 346 -2.49 5.56 -8.65
CA GLN A 346 -1.85 6.05 -9.86
C GLN A 346 -2.28 7.49 -10.22
N ILE A 347 -3.54 7.85 -9.99
CA ILE A 347 -4.04 9.22 -10.18
C ILE A 347 -3.37 10.18 -9.21
N GLU A 348 -3.30 9.83 -7.92
CA GLU A 348 -2.69 10.67 -6.90
C GLU A 348 -1.20 10.91 -7.19
N ILE A 349 -0.44 9.85 -7.49
CA ILE A 349 0.99 9.95 -7.84
C ILE A 349 1.16 10.85 -9.08
N THR A 350 0.38 10.61 -10.13
CA THR A 350 0.45 11.39 -11.37
C THR A 350 0.12 12.86 -11.10
N SER A 351 -0.97 13.13 -10.37
CA SER A 351 -1.41 14.49 -10.07
C SER A 351 -0.36 15.31 -9.31
N ILE A 352 0.34 14.69 -8.35
CA ILE A 352 1.43 15.35 -7.62
C ILE A 352 2.63 15.60 -8.55
N LEU A 353 3.06 14.60 -9.32
CA LEU A 353 4.21 14.76 -10.21
C LEU A 353 3.99 15.86 -11.24
N GLU A 354 2.82 15.90 -11.89
CA GLU A 354 2.45 16.95 -12.86
C GLU A 354 2.56 18.34 -12.24
N ARG A 355 2.03 18.53 -11.04
CA ARG A 355 2.03 19.83 -10.36
C ARG A 355 3.39 20.25 -9.84
N LEU A 356 4.18 19.31 -9.33
CA LEU A 356 5.55 19.60 -8.92
C LEU A 356 6.40 20.04 -10.12
N LEU A 357 6.24 19.39 -11.29
CA LEU A 357 6.95 19.77 -12.51
C LEU A 357 6.51 21.15 -13.03
N ASP A 358 5.22 21.43 -13.02
CA ASP A 358 4.67 22.70 -13.50
C ASP A 358 5.02 23.87 -12.58
N ARG A 359 4.82 23.70 -11.27
CA ARG A 359 4.88 24.78 -10.30
C ARG A 359 6.23 24.93 -9.60
N MET A 360 7.03 23.87 -9.59
CA MET A 360 8.32 23.82 -8.90
C MET A 360 9.43 23.21 -9.80
N PRO A 361 9.67 23.75 -11.01
CA PRO A 361 10.67 23.19 -11.93
C PRO A 361 12.08 23.17 -11.32
N GLY A 362 12.36 24.11 -10.41
CA GLY A 362 13.61 24.20 -9.65
C GLY A 362 13.73 23.23 -8.46
N LEU A 363 12.74 22.36 -8.21
CA LEU A 363 12.69 21.46 -7.06
C LEU A 363 13.98 20.65 -6.92
N ARG A 364 14.56 20.62 -5.72
CA ARG A 364 15.75 19.84 -5.37
C ARG A 364 15.70 19.41 -3.90
N LEU A 365 16.44 18.37 -3.58
CA LEU A 365 16.62 17.96 -2.17
C LEU A 365 17.26 19.08 -1.36
N ALA A 366 16.87 19.22 -0.12
CA ALA A 366 17.56 20.11 0.82
C ALA A 366 19.01 19.63 1.02
N ASP A 367 19.94 20.58 1.24
CA ASP A 367 21.34 20.28 1.39
C ASP A 367 21.58 19.37 2.60
N GLY A 368 22.44 18.35 2.40
CA GLY A 368 22.80 17.40 3.45
C GLY A 368 21.69 16.37 3.80
N PHE A 369 20.58 16.31 3.06
CA PHE A 369 19.55 15.33 3.32
C PHE A 369 20.05 13.89 3.11
N THR A 370 19.74 13.04 4.08
CA THR A 370 19.95 11.58 4.03
C THR A 370 18.61 10.89 4.29
N PRO A 371 18.20 9.94 3.40
CA PRO A 371 16.94 9.24 3.58
C PRO A 371 16.86 8.51 4.92
N GLN A 372 15.71 8.64 5.59
CA GLN A 372 15.37 7.92 6.80
C GLN A 372 14.05 7.20 6.60
N ASP A 373 14.03 5.91 6.92
CA ASP A 373 12.82 5.11 6.84
C ASP A 373 11.78 5.59 7.87
N ALA A 374 10.52 5.52 7.49
CA ALA A 374 9.41 5.78 8.41
C ALA A 374 9.30 4.72 9.51
N GLY A 375 9.89 3.55 9.30
CA GLY A 375 9.83 2.37 10.15
C GLY A 375 8.66 1.45 9.80
N GLY A 376 8.64 0.26 10.42
CA GLY A 376 7.59 -0.75 10.21
C GLY A 376 7.97 -1.86 9.23
N ALA A 377 7.62 -3.10 9.58
CA ALA A 377 7.95 -4.27 8.77
C ALA A 377 7.05 -4.41 7.52
N LEU A 378 5.82 -3.88 7.57
CA LEU A 378 4.85 -4.02 6.49
C LEU A 378 4.89 -2.87 5.48
N PHE A 379 4.77 -1.64 5.98
CA PHE A 379 4.84 -0.44 5.16
C PHE A 379 6.25 0.13 5.20
N ARG A 380 6.76 0.51 4.04
CA ARG A 380 8.07 1.11 3.92
C ARG A 380 8.00 2.41 3.14
N GLY A 381 8.47 3.48 3.76
CA GLY A 381 8.45 4.82 3.20
C GLY A 381 9.54 5.71 3.74
N LEU A 382 9.67 6.88 3.16
CA LEU A 382 10.47 7.96 3.74
C LEU A 382 9.69 8.60 4.88
N ARG A 383 10.37 8.83 6.01
CA ARG A 383 9.82 9.60 7.13
C ARG A 383 9.64 11.07 6.75
N HIS A 384 10.62 11.62 6.04
CA HIS A 384 10.68 13.00 5.59
C HIS A 384 11.35 13.05 4.22
N LEU A 385 10.98 14.04 3.41
CA LEU A 385 11.66 14.38 2.16
C LEU A 385 11.74 15.91 2.04
N PRO A 386 12.68 16.56 2.76
CA PRO A 386 12.84 18.00 2.71
C PRO A 386 13.37 18.46 1.36
N VAL A 387 12.72 19.48 0.80
CA VAL A 387 13.01 20.04 -0.53
C VAL A 387 13.03 21.55 -0.50
N VAL A 388 13.66 22.14 -1.53
CA VAL A 388 13.65 23.59 -1.82
C VAL A 388 13.52 23.77 -3.35
N TRP A 389 13.08 24.97 -3.81
CA TRP A 389 12.90 25.27 -5.25
C TRP A 389 13.15 26.71 -5.61
#